data_61145bb4974e4fde9c9b7a46e00211c2
#
_entry.id   61145bb4974e4fde9c9b7a46e00211c2
#
_cell.length_a   1.000
_cell.length_b   1.000
_cell.length_c   1.000
_cell.angle_alpha   90.00
_cell.angle_beta   90.00
_cell.angle_gamma   90.00
#
_symmetry.space_group_name_H-M   'P 1'
#
loop_
_entity.id
_entity.type
_entity.pdbx_description
1 polymer ?
#
loop_
_entity_poly.entity_id
_entity_poly.type
_entity_poly.pdbx_seq_one_letter_code
_entity_poly.pdbx_strand_id
1 'polypeptide(L)'
;ASVGDESADGRASLDNVSILCETSLEKIFTHIQEQAPGLVVIDSIQTIATDEVESSPGSISQVRECAAALLRFAKTSGIPVILIGHINKEGTLAGPKILEHIVDTVVQFEGDQHYMYRILRSIKNRFGSTSELGIYEMQQGGLRQVSNPSELLLTDDHDGLSGVAISSAIEGVRPFLVETQALVSTAAYGTPQRSATGFDQRRLNMLLAVLEKRV
;
A
#
# COMPACT_ATOMS: atom_id res chain seq x y z
N ALA A 1 -0.92 -12.18 25.32
CA ALA A 1 -0.18 -11.36 24.37
C ALA A 1 1.18 -11.03 24.98
N SER A 2 2.21 -11.76 24.62
CA SER A 2 3.60 -11.42 24.96
C SER A 2 4.18 -10.69 23.76
N VAL A 3 4.41 -9.40 23.90
CA VAL A 3 5.24 -8.61 23.00
C VAL A 3 6.68 -9.14 23.17
N GLY A 4 7.29 -9.53 22.05
CA GLY A 4 8.63 -10.08 22.05
C GLY A 4 9.66 -9.08 22.60
N ASP A 5 10.62 -9.64 23.29
CA ASP A 5 11.78 -8.99 23.86
C ASP A 5 12.59 -8.32 22.74
N GLU A 6 12.68 -7.00 22.74
CA GLU A 6 13.53 -6.24 21.82
C GLU A 6 15.00 -6.53 22.19
N SER A 7 15.67 -7.34 21.39
CA SER A 7 17.11 -7.46 21.47
C SER A 7 17.76 -6.10 21.17
N ALA A 8 18.80 -5.74 21.90
CA ALA A 8 19.48 -4.44 21.89
C ALA A 8 20.06 -4.00 20.52
N ASP A 9 19.80 -4.72 19.44
CA ASP A 9 20.27 -4.45 18.07
C ASP A 9 19.11 -4.16 17.09
N GLY A 10 17.87 -4.05 17.58
CA GLY A 10 16.71 -3.69 16.75
C GLY A 10 16.36 -4.71 15.63
N ARG A 11 16.97 -5.89 15.62
CA ARG A 11 16.66 -6.98 14.70
C ARG A 11 15.69 -7.94 15.37
N ALA A 12 14.50 -8.08 14.81
CA ALA A 12 13.58 -9.12 15.24
C ALA A 12 14.25 -10.48 15.10
N SER A 13 14.16 -11.31 16.15
CA SER A 13 14.63 -12.70 16.08
C SER A 13 13.79 -13.45 15.03
N LEU A 14 14.46 -14.11 14.09
CA LEU A 14 13.84 -14.94 13.06
C LEU A 14 13.70 -16.42 13.50
N ASP A 15 13.91 -16.72 14.77
CA ASP A 15 13.91 -18.09 15.28
C ASP A 15 12.57 -18.83 15.09
N ASN A 16 11.48 -18.07 14.94
CA ASN A 16 10.13 -18.59 14.71
C ASN A 16 9.68 -18.51 13.23
N VAL A 17 10.60 -18.23 12.31
CA VAL A 17 10.31 -18.14 10.88
C VAL A 17 10.89 -19.34 10.16
N SER A 18 10.03 -20.13 9.52
CA SER A 18 10.44 -21.23 8.64
C SER A 18 10.23 -20.82 7.18
N ILE A 19 11.21 -21.08 6.33
CA ILE A 19 11.12 -20.78 4.88
C ILE A 19 11.03 -22.11 4.14
N LEU A 20 10.00 -22.22 3.27
CA LEU A 20 9.77 -23.34 2.38
C LEU A 20 9.87 -22.88 0.93
N CYS A 21 10.73 -23.51 0.14
CA CYS A 21 10.83 -23.29 -1.30
C CYS A 21 10.06 -24.41 -2.04
N GLU A 22 8.78 -24.19 -2.30
CA GLU A 22 7.89 -25.15 -2.97
C GLU A 22 6.86 -24.42 -3.82
N THR A 23 6.43 -25.03 -4.91
CA THR A 23 5.42 -24.50 -5.85
C THR A 23 4.16 -25.34 -5.95
N SER A 24 4.20 -26.61 -5.53
CA SER A 24 3.01 -27.47 -5.47
C SER A 24 2.18 -27.16 -4.23
N LEU A 25 0.93 -26.78 -4.42
CA LEU A 25 0.00 -26.46 -3.33
C LEU A 25 -0.21 -27.67 -2.40
N GLU A 26 -0.27 -28.88 -2.94
CA GLU A 26 -0.47 -30.11 -2.22
C GLU A 26 0.68 -30.37 -1.24
N LYS A 27 1.91 -30.18 -1.70
CA LYS A 27 3.11 -30.30 -0.85
C LYS A 27 3.18 -29.19 0.19
N ILE A 28 2.79 -27.97 -0.18
CA ILE A 28 2.70 -26.84 0.77
C ILE A 28 1.74 -27.22 1.91
N PHE A 29 0.57 -27.76 1.62
CA PHE A 29 -0.37 -28.19 2.66
C PHE A 29 0.18 -29.32 3.54
N THR A 30 0.93 -30.27 2.98
CA THR A 30 1.60 -31.31 3.74
C THR A 30 2.57 -30.71 4.76
N HIS A 31 3.42 -29.79 4.33
CA HIS A 31 4.37 -29.12 5.23
C HIS A 31 3.68 -28.24 6.28
N ILE A 32 2.60 -27.55 5.91
CA ILE A 32 1.82 -26.76 6.89
C ILE A 32 1.24 -27.66 7.98
N GLN A 33 0.76 -28.86 7.63
CA GLN A 33 0.24 -29.81 8.61
C GLN A 33 1.31 -30.36 9.55
N GLU A 34 2.52 -30.59 9.02
CA GLU A 34 3.67 -31.06 9.80
C GLU A 34 4.19 -30.00 10.78
N GLN A 35 4.27 -28.75 10.34
CA GLN A 35 4.85 -27.64 11.11
C GLN A 35 3.85 -26.93 12.02
N ALA A 36 2.55 -27.04 11.74
CA ALA A 36 1.47 -26.37 12.46
C ALA A 36 1.76 -24.86 12.75
N PRO A 37 2.05 -24.03 11.73
CA PRO A 37 2.41 -22.64 11.92
C PRO A 37 1.24 -21.80 12.42
N GLY A 38 1.50 -20.71 13.14
CA GLY A 38 0.47 -19.74 13.55
C GLY A 38 0.06 -18.75 12.45
N LEU A 39 0.85 -18.64 11.37
CA LEU A 39 0.62 -17.77 10.20
C LEU A 39 1.31 -18.37 8.98
N VAL A 40 0.66 -18.30 7.83
CA VAL A 40 1.23 -18.70 6.54
C VAL A 40 1.35 -17.50 5.63
N VAL A 41 2.51 -17.32 5.00
CA VAL A 41 2.75 -16.29 3.98
C VAL A 41 3.15 -16.98 2.68
N ILE A 42 2.44 -16.68 1.60
CA ILE A 42 2.71 -17.20 0.25
C ILE A 42 3.28 -16.06 -0.61
N ASP A 43 4.53 -16.18 -1.03
CA ASP A 43 5.21 -15.24 -1.94
C ASP A 43 5.77 -15.99 -3.15
N SER A 44 5.05 -15.96 -4.27
CA SER A 44 3.81 -15.27 -4.59
C SER A 44 2.72 -16.26 -5.02
N ILE A 45 1.47 -15.83 -4.96
CA ILE A 45 0.32 -16.65 -5.41
C ILE A 45 0.44 -17.04 -6.90
N GLN A 46 1.16 -16.27 -7.71
CA GLN A 46 1.36 -16.55 -9.13
C GLN A 46 2.34 -17.71 -9.39
N THR A 47 3.18 -18.07 -8.43
CA THR A 47 4.20 -19.11 -8.61
C THR A 47 3.73 -20.49 -8.18
N ILE A 48 2.66 -20.57 -7.38
CA ILE A 48 2.13 -21.87 -6.93
C ILE A 48 1.09 -22.41 -7.92
N ALA A 49 0.99 -23.73 -7.95
CA ALA A 49 0.06 -24.46 -8.80
C ALA A 49 -0.54 -25.65 -8.06
N THR A 50 -1.73 -26.06 -8.49
CA THR A 50 -2.42 -27.28 -8.04
C THR A 50 -2.60 -28.21 -9.21
N ASP A 51 -2.55 -29.51 -8.96
CA ASP A 51 -2.80 -30.56 -9.94
C ASP A 51 -4.32 -30.68 -10.29
N GLU A 52 -5.20 -30.01 -9.54
CA GLU A 52 -6.64 -30.02 -9.80
C GLU A 52 -7.03 -29.26 -11.08
N VAL A 53 -6.15 -28.43 -11.64
CA VAL A 53 -6.43 -27.59 -12.81
C VAL A 53 -5.36 -27.78 -13.88
N GLU A 54 -5.76 -28.26 -15.07
CA GLU A 54 -4.89 -28.41 -16.23
C GLU A 54 -4.59 -27.05 -16.90
N SER A 55 -3.75 -26.24 -16.27
CA SER A 55 -3.29 -24.96 -16.83
C SER A 55 -1.92 -24.58 -16.27
N SER A 56 -1.20 -23.72 -16.99
CA SER A 56 0.14 -23.30 -16.58
C SER A 56 0.14 -22.53 -15.26
N PRO A 57 1.18 -22.67 -14.42
CA PRO A 57 1.38 -21.83 -13.25
C PRO A 57 1.27 -20.34 -13.59
N GLY A 58 0.67 -19.54 -12.72
CA GLY A 58 0.44 -18.11 -12.96
C GLY A 58 -0.73 -17.78 -13.88
N SER A 59 -1.40 -18.77 -14.49
CA SER A 59 -2.64 -18.55 -15.22
C SER A 59 -3.77 -18.14 -14.26
N ILE A 60 -4.77 -17.44 -14.78
CA ILE A 60 -5.92 -16.94 -14.02
C ILE A 60 -6.63 -18.09 -13.28
N SER A 61 -6.79 -19.24 -13.95
CA SER A 61 -7.45 -20.42 -13.40
C SER A 61 -6.64 -21.01 -12.24
N GLN A 62 -5.32 -21.14 -12.38
CA GLN A 62 -4.45 -21.63 -11.31
C GLN A 62 -4.47 -20.69 -10.10
N VAL A 63 -4.25 -19.39 -10.32
CA VAL A 63 -4.27 -18.39 -9.23
C VAL A 63 -5.59 -18.41 -8.48
N ARG A 64 -6.71 -18.52 -9.20
CA ARG A 64 -8.06 -18.56 -8.61
C ARG A 64 -8.26 -19.82 -7.76
N GLU A 65 -7.88 -21.00 -8.27
CA GLU A 65 -8.08 -22.26 -7.56
C GLU A 65 -7.16 -22.36 -6.35
N CYS A 66 -5.88 -22.03 -6.49
CA CYS A 66 -4.96 -21.99 -5.36
C CYS A 66 -5.43 -21.03 -4.26
N ALA A 67 -5.90 -19.83 -4.62
CA ALA A 67 -6.43 -18.90 -3.65
C ALA A 67 -7.71 -19.40 -2.97
N ALA A 68 -8.60 -20.05 -3.70
CA ALA A 68 -9.82 -20.67 -3.14
C ALA A 68 -9.48 -21.82 -2.17
N ALA A 69 -8.50 -22.64 -2.50
CA ALA A 69 -8.04 -23.74 -1.64
C ALA A 69 -7.40 -23.18 -0.34
N LEU A 70 -6.55 -22.16 -0.46
CA LEU A 70 -5.92 -21.50 0.70
C LEU A 70 -6.95 -20.79 1.59
N LEU A 71 -7.99 -20.19 1.00
CA LEU A 71 -9.11 -19.62 1.76
C LEU A 71 -9.88 -20.69 2.53
N ARG A 72 -10.20 -21.83 1.87
CA ARG A 72 -10.83 -22.98 2.53
C ARG A 72 -9.98 -23.46 3.70
N PHE A 73 -8.68 -23.63 3.47
CA PHE A 73 -7.73 -24.01 4.50
C PHE A 73 -7.76 -23.04 5.68
N ALA A 74 -7.61 -21.73 5.43
CA ALA A 74 -7.60 -20.71 6.49
C ALA A 74 -8.88 -20.75 7.34
N LYS A 75 -10.04 -20.95 6.70
CA LYS A 75 -11.34 -21.03 7.41
C LYS A 75 -11.51 -22.30 8.23
N THR A 76 -10.98 -23.43 7.78
CA THR A 76 -11.12 -24.71 8.47
C THR A 76 -10.10 -24.88 9.57
N SER A 77 -8.86 -24.41 9.38
CA SER A 77 -7.77 -24.53 10.35
C SER A 77 -7.75 -23.39 11.38
N GLY A 78 -8.34 -22.24 11.06
CA GLY A 78 -8.20 -21.01 11.85
C GLY A 78 -6.83 -20.34 11.70
N ILE A 79 -5.94 -20.84 10.83
CA ILE A 79 -4.62 -20.27 10.60
C ILE A 79 -4.76 -19.15 9.56
N PRO A 80 -4.34 -17.90 9.88
CA PRO A 80 -4.36 -16.81 8.91
C PRO A 80 -3.39 -17.07 7.75
N VAL A 81 -3.80 -16.68 6.53
CA VAL A 81 -2.97 -16.79 5.33
C VAL A 81 -2.82 -15.43 4.68
N ILE A 82 -1.60 -15.00 4.43
CA ILE A 82 -1.26 -13.80 3.66
C ILE A 82 -0.81 -14.24 2.27
N LEU A 83 -1.49 -13.74 1.24
CA LEU A 83 -1.14 -13.97 -0.15
C LEU A 83 -0.45 -12.71 -0.71
N ILE A 84 0.78 -12.86 -1.18
CA ILE A 84 1.49 -11.81 -1.88
C ILE A 84 1.25 -11.98 -3.37
N GLY A 85 0.81 -10.90 -4.02
CA GLY A 85 0.57 -10.87 -5.46
C GLY A 85 1.20 -9.63 -6.09
N HIS A 86 1.76 -9.77 -7.28
CA HIS A 86 2.37 -8.67 -8.02
C HIS A 86 1.38 -8.05 -9.01
N ILE A 87 1.31 -6.72 -9.04
CA ILE A 87 0.54 -5.95 -10.01
C ILE A 87 1.49 -5.50 -11.11
N ASN A 88 1.16 -5.74 -12.37
CA ASN A 88 1.92 -5.17 -13.50
C ASN A 88 1.67 -3.67 -13.61
N LYS A 89 2.65 -2.93 -14.16
CA LYS A 89 2.60 -1.48 -14.39
C LYS A 89 1.36 -0.99 -15.17
N GLU A 90 0.73 -1.87 -15.93
CA GLU A 90 -0.46 -1.57 -16.73
C GLU A 90 -1.79 -1.82 -15.96
N GLY A 91 -1.75 -2.25 -14.71
CA GLY A 91 -2.95 -2.54 -13.92
C GLY A 91 -3.83 -3.68 -14.47
N THR A 92 -3.36 -4.39 -15.50
CA THR A 92 -4.14 -5.34 -16.31
C THR A 92 -3.84 -6.80 -16.02
N LEU A 93 -3.01 -7.15 -15.03
CA LEU A 93 -2.91 -8.56 -14.67
C LEU A 93 -4.18 -8.99 -13.96
N ALA A 94 -4.86 -9.90 -14.61
CA ALA A 94 -6.12 -10.52 -14.19
C ALA A 94 -6.05 -11.22 -12.81
N GLY A 95 -4.86 -11.44 -12.26
CA GLY A 95 -4.66 -12.09 -10.96
C GLY A 95 -5.15 -11.28 -9.76
N PRO A 96 -4.70 -10.05 -9.52
CA PRO A 96 -5.05 -9.31 -8.30
C PRO A 96 -6.54 -9.01 -8.16
N LYS A 97 -7.20 -8.55 -9.23
CA LYS A 97 -8.65 -8.24 -9.18
C LYS A 97 -9.52 -9.47 -8.89
N ILE A 98 -9.12 -10.64 -9.36
CA ILE A 98 -9.83 -11.89 -9.05
C ILE A 98 -9.69 -12.22 -7.58
N LEU A 99 -8.52 -12.01 -6.98
CA LEU A 99 -8.27 -12.26 -5.57
C LEU A 99 -9.06 -11.32 -4.66
N GLU A 100 -9.29 -10.07 -5.07
CA GLU A 100 -10.07 -9.09 -4.29
C GLU A 100 -11.47 -9.59 -3.92
N HIS A 101 -12.08 -10.42 -4.76
CA HIS A 101 -13.40 -10.99 -4.47
C HIS A 101 -13.33 -12.20 -3.54
N ILE A 102 -12.20 -12.91 -3.52
CA ILE A 102 -12.03 -14.16 -2.77
C ILE A 102 -11.60 -13.88 -1.33
N VAL A 103 -10.63 -12.98 -1.12
CA VAL A 103 -10.03 -12.73 0.19
C VAL A 103 -10.86 -11.77 1.05
N ASP A 104 -10.67 -11.82 2.36
CA ASP A 104 -11.39 -10.96 3.31
C ASP A 104 -10.82 -9.54 3.37
N THR A 105 -9.52 -9.39 3.21
CA THR A 105 -8.82 -8.09 3.26
C THR A 105 -7.86 -7.98 2.09
N VAL A 106 -7.78 -6.80 1.48
CA VAL A 106 -6.82 -6.45 0.44
C VAL A 106 -6.07 -5.21 0.88
N VAL A 107 -4.76 -5.31 0.96
CA VAL A 107 -3.86 -4.19 1.20
C VAL A 107 -2.96 -4.00 -0.02
N GLN A 108 -2.76 -2.76 -0.41
CA GLN A 108 -1.90 -2.39 -1.52
C GLN A 108 -0.68 -1.63 -0.99
N PHE A 109 0.48 -2.02 -1.49
CA PHE A 109 1.74 -1.36 -1.20
C PHE A 109 2.06 -0.42 -2.36
N GLU A 110 1.93 0.88 -2.12
CA GLU A 110 2.19 1.93 -3.12
C GLU A 110 3.57 2.54 -2.87
N GLY A 111 4.31 2.83 -3.93
CA GLY A 111 5.60 3.50 -3.82
C GLY A 111 5.81 4.44 -4.99
N ASP A 112 6.37 5.61 -4.73
CA ASP A 112 6.85 6.52 -5.75
C ASP A 112 8.34 6.25 -6.02
N GLN A 113 8.76 6.31 -7.28
CA GLN A 113 10.15 6.10 -7.68
C GLN A 113 11.07 7.25 -7.22
N HIS A 114 10.50 8.42 -6.97
CA HIS A 114 11.24 9.64 -6.58
C HIS A 114 11.32 9.83 -5.07
N TYR A 115 10.47 9.14 -4.29
CA TYR A 115 10.42 9.28 -2.84
C TYR A 115 10.76 7.95 -2.16
N MET A 116 11.53 8.05 -1.07
CA MET A 116 11.91 6.89 -0.24
C MET A 116 10.75 6.34 0.59
N TYR A 117 9.52 6.83 0.35
CA TYR A 117 8.35 6.45 1.12
C TYR A 117 7.54 5.36 0.44
N ARG A 118 6.88 4.56 1.27
CA ARG A 118 5.93 3.52 0.87
C ARG A 118 4.65 3.71 1.64
N ILE A 119 3.53 3.59 0.95
CA ILE A 119 2.20 3.71 1.56
C ILE A 119 1.54 2.33 1.50
N LEU A 120 1.11 1.83 2.64
CA LEU A 120 0.28 0.64 2.76
C LEU A 120 -1.17 1.09 2.91
N ARG A 121 -1.98 0.82 1.91
CA ARG A 121 -3.38 1.24 1.83
C ARG A 121 -4.30 0.03 1.89
N SER A 122 -5.33 0.11 2.72
CA SER A 122 -6.42 -0.88 2.71
C SER A 122 -7.38 -0.57 1.56
N ILE A 123 -7.47 -1.48 0.59
CA ILE A 123 -8.41 -1.38 -0.55
C ILE A 123 -9.75 -2.03 -0.22
N LYS A 124 -9.70 -3.13 0.53
CA LYS A 124 -10.86 -3.88 0.99
C LYS A 124 -10.61 -4.38 2.40
N ASN A 125 -11.59 -4.23 3.26
CA ASN A 125 -11.56 -4.84 4.58
C ASN A 125 -12.99 -5.25 4.98
N ARG A 126 -13.22 -6.55 5.08
CA ARG A 126 -14.55 -7.11 5.37
C ARG A 126 -14.99 -6.86 6.81
N PHE A 127 -14.03 -6.71 7.71
CA PHE A 127 -14.25 -6.65 9.16
C PHE A 127 -13.92 -5.29 9.78
N GLY A 128 -13.57 -4.29 8.97
CA GLY A 128 -13.18 -2.97 9.48
C GLY A 128 -13.13 -1.89 8.40
N SER A 129 -12.60 -0.73 8.80
CA SER A 129 -12.45 0.44 7.93
C SER A 129 -11.35 0.21 6.89
N THR A 130 -11.53 0.81 5.71
CA THR A 130 -10.50 0.94 4.66
C THR A 130 -9.84 2.32 4.68
N SER A 131 -10.21 3.18 5.62
CA SER A 131 -9.75 4.57 5.69
C SER A 131 -8.40 4.74 6.37
N GLU A 132 -7.73 3.65 6.74
CA GLU A 132 -6.44 3.71 7.40
C GLU A 132 -5.27 3.53 6.43
N LEU A 133 -4.19 4.28 6.68
CA LEU A 133 -2.96 4.25 5.92
C LEU A 133 -1.77 3.93 6.83
N GLY A 134 -0.87 3.08 6.36
CA GLY A 134 0.47 2.94 6.91
C GLY A 134 1.47 3.68 6.03
N ILE A 135 2.29 4.57 6.59
CA ILE A 135 3.36 5.24 5.86
C ILE A 135 4.69 4.74 6.39
N TYR A 136 5.55 4.35 5.49
CA TYR A 136 6.86 3.79 5.79
C TYR A 136 7.94 4.49 4.97
N GLU A 137 9.08 4.70 5.58
CA GLU A 137 10.29 5.18 4.93
C GLU A 137 11.22 3.99 4.63
N MET A 138 11.77 3.94 3.42
CA MET A 138 12.75 2.95 3.04
C MET A 138 14.13 3.37 3.55
N GLN A 139 14.71 2.61 4.46
CA GLN A 139 16.04 2.81 5.01
C GLN A 139 16.96 1.63 4.67
N GLN A 140 18.27 1.76 4.92
CA GLN A 140 19.24 0.67 4.69
C GLN A 140 18.92 -0.59 5.52
N GLY A 141 18.34 -0.42 6.73
CA GLY A 141 17.93 -1.50 7.61
C GLY A 141 16.54 -2.07 7.32
N GLY A 142 15.80 -1.55 6.32
CA GLY A 142 14.44 -1.95 5.99
C GLY A 142 13.43 -0.81 6.08
N LEU A 143 12.16 -1.14 6.29
CA LEU A 143 11.07 -0.17 6.37
C LEU A 143 10.94 0.35 7.80
N ARG A 144 10.97 1.68 7.96
CA ARG A 144 10.68 2.38 9.20
C ARG A 144 9.30 3.01 9.13
N GLN A 145 8.46 2.78 10.13
CA GLN A 145 7.15 3.42 10.23
C GLN A 145 7.30 4.93 10.45
N VAL A 146 6.55 5.73 9.70
CA VAL A 146 6.42 7.17 9.86
C VAL A 146 5.19 7.45 10.70
N SER A 147 5.41 7.90 11.94
CA SER A 147 4.32 8.17 12.89
C SER A 147 3.61 9.49 12.61
N ASN A 148 4.35 10.50 12.12
CA ASN A 148 3.83 11.82 11.80
C ASN A 148 4.06 12.18 10.32
N PRO A 149 3.09 11.95 9.43
CA PRO A 149 3.23 12.28 8.02
C PRO A 149 3.44 13.78 7.74
N SER A 150 2.99 14.65 8.65
CA SER A 150 3.13 16.09 8.47
C SER A 150 4.59 16.54 8.43
N GLU A 151 5.49 15.87 9.16
CA GLU A 151 6.93 16.16 9.14
C GLU A 151 7.56 15.94 7.75
N LEU A 152 6.96 15.09 6.93
CA LEU A 152 7.46 14.80 5.59
C LEU A 152 6.95 15.78 4.53
N LEU A 153 5.86 16.48 4.81
CA LEU A 153 5.13 17.33 3.87
C LEU A 153 5.34 18.82 4.14
N LEU A 154 6.06 19.13 5.21
CA LEU A 154 6.45 20.48 5.58
C LEU A 154 7.96 20.64 5.39
N THR A 155 8.36 21.77 4.85
CA THR A 155 9.77 22.13 4.76
C THR A 155 10.21 22.75 6.08
N ASP A 156 11.41 22.41 6.58
CA ASP A 156 11.90 22.89 7.89
C ASP A 156 12.23 24.41 7.90
N ASP A 157 12.41 25.02 6.72
CA ASP A 157 12.83 26.43 6.59
C ASP A 157 11.76 27.25 5.87
N HIS A 158 10.77 27.73 6.64
CA HIS A 158 9.70 28.61 6.16
C HIS A 158 9.95 30.10 6.43
N ASP A 159 11.01 30.44 7.15
CA ASP A 159 11.24 31.80 7.61
C ASP A 159 11.50 32.77 6.43
N GLY A 160 10.47 33.58 6.13
CA GLY A 160 10.54 34.65 5.16
C GLY A 160 10.19 34.31 3.71
N LEU A 161 9.77 33.09 3.39
CA LEU A 161 9.32 32.74 2.04
C LEU A 161 7.89 33.24 1.78
N SER A 162 7.75 34.16 0.82
CA SER A 162 6.42 34.57 0.35
C SER A 162 5.81 33.51 -0.57
N GLY A 163 4.49 33.36 -0.53
CA GLY A 163 3.79 32.42 -1.39
C GLY A 163 3.69 31.00 -0.85
N VAL A 164 4.02 30.80 0.43
CA VAL A 164 3.87 29.52 1.12
C VAL A 164 2.74 29.63 2.16
N ALA A 165 1.85 28.67 2.17
CA ALA A 165 0.80 28.55 3.17
C ALA A 165 0.68 27.10 3.65
N ILE A 166 0.54 26.91 4.95
CA ILE A 166 0.27 25.60 5.52
C ILE A 166 -1.25 25.41 5.58
N SER A 167 -1.72 24.33 5.01
CA SER A 167 -3.11 23.91 5.08
C SER A 167 -3.22 22.50 5.65
N SER A 168 -4.44 22.10 6.01
CA SER A 168 -4.72 20.74 6.48
C SER A 168 -5.46 19.95 5.40
N ALA A 169 -5.09 18.69 5.27
CA ALA A 169 -5.79 17.71 4.46
C ALA A 169 -6.15 16.50 5.32
N ILE A 170 -7.14 15.72 4.87
CA ILE A 170 -7.55 14.48 5.52
C ILE A 170 -7.48 13.38 4.46
N GLU A 171 -6.75 12.34 4.76
CA GLU A 171 -6.74 11.11 3.99
C GLU A 171 -7.26 9.98 4.87
N GLY A 172 -8.43 9.46 4.51
CA GLY A 172 -9.16 8.52 5.35
C GLY A 172 -9.59 9.17 6.67
N VAL A 173 -9.05 8.71 7.79
CA VAL A 173 -9.31 9.26 9.14
C VAL A 173 -8.12 10.05 9.70
N ARG A 174 -7.01 10.16 8.97
CA ARG A 174 -5.80 10.84 9.43
C ARG A 174 -5.73 12.27 8.89
N PRO A 175 -5.75 13.28 9.75
CA PRO A 175 -5.40 14.64 9.36
C PRO A 175 -3.88 14.77 9.24
N PHE A 176 -3.44 15.56 8.27
CA PHE A 176 -2.04 15.93 8.11
C PHE A 176 -1.93 17.35 7.55
N LEU A 177 -0.80 17.97 7.81
CA LEU A 177 -0.49 19.29 7.30
C LEU A 177 0.22 19.14 5.95
N VAL A 178 -0.14 20.01 5.02
CA VAL A 178 0.48 20.10 3.71
C VAL A 178 0.90 21.54 3.44
N GLU A 179 2.04 21.68 2.81
CA GLU A 179 2.52 22.96 2.32
C GLU A 179 1.92 23.23 0.93
N THR A 180 1.29 24.39 0.80
CA THR A 180 0.76 24.89 -0.47
C THR A 180 1.62 26.04 -0.92
N GLN A 181 2.21 25.93 -2.10
CA GLN A 181 3.10 26.95 -2.67
C GLN A 181 2.40 27.65 -3.84
N ALA A 182 2.56 28.98 -3.91
CA ALA A 182 2.07 29.79 -5.00
C ALA A 182 3.18 30.71 -5.50
N LEU A 183 3.46 30.66 -6.80
CA LEU A 183 4.39 31.54 -7.46
C LEU A 183 3.62 32.47 -8.41
N VAL A 184 3.79 33.76 -8.22
CA VAL A 184 3.21 34.80 -9.09
C VAL A 184 4.34 35.59 -9.74
N SER A 185 4.31 35.67 -11.07
CA SER A 185 5.26 36.46 -11.84
C SER A 185 4.55 37.28 -12.93
N THR A 186 5.22 38.27 -13.48
CA THR A 186 4.72 38.99 -14.66
C THR A 186 4.66 38.06 -15.87
N ALA A 187 3.60 38.17 -16.67
CA ALA A 187 3.43 37.32 -17.86
C ALA A 187 4.52 37.65 -18.89
N ALA A 188 5.40 36.70 -19.17
CA ALA A 188 6.50 36.85 -20.12
C ALA A 188 6.05 37.04 -21.57
N TYR A 189 4.86 36.59 -21.93
CA TYR A 189 4.34 36.60 -23.32
C TYR A 189 2.99 37.32 -23.47
N GLY A 190 2.69 38.27 -22.61
CA GLY A 190 1.52 39.12 -22.72
C GLY A 190 0.17 38.48 -22.37
N THR A 191 0.08 37.15 -22.25
CA THR A 191 -1.16 36.46 -21.89
C THR A 191 -0.99 35.80 -20.51
N PRO A 192 -1.80 36.21 -19.51
CA PRO A 192 -1.77 35.59 -18.20
C PRO A 192 -2.10 34.09 -18.28
N GLN A 193 -1.24 33.27 -17.69
CA GLN A 193 -1.46 31.83 -17.59
C GLN A 193 -1.52 31.40 -16.13
N ARG A 194 -2.33 30.42 -15.84
CA ARG A 194 -2.43 29.78 -14.53
C ARG A 194 -2.21 28.29 -14.72
N SER A 195 -1.29 27.72 -13.97
CA SER A 195 -1.10 26.27 -13.88
C SER A 195 -1.16 25.81 -12.42
N ALA A 196 -1.60 24.61 -12.20
CA ALA A 196 -1.64 24.00 -10.88
C ALA A 196 -1.12 22.58 -10.96
N THR A 197 -0.37 22.19 -9.93
CA THR A 197 0.06 20.81 -9.68
C THR A 197 -0.51 20.36 -8.34
N GLY A 198 -1.07 19.16 -8.28
CA GLY A 198 -1.74 18.67 -7.08
C GLY A 198 -3.18 19.18 -6.86
N PHE A 199 -3.66 20.11 -7.71
CA PHE A 199 -5.03 20.64 -7.70
C PHE A 199 -5.71 20.43 -9.03
N ASP A 200 -7.04 20.26 -9.00
CA ASP A 200 -7.84 20.35 -10.21
C ASP A 200 -7.88 21.79 -10.73
N GLN A 201 -7.38 21.99 -11.94
CA GLN A 201 -7.25 23.32 -12.57
C GLN A 201 -8.60 24.03 -12.74
N ARG A 202 -9.66 23.29 -13.06
CA ARG A 202 -11.01 23.85 -13.26
C ARG A 202 -11.58 24.34 -11.94
N ARG A 203 -11.39 23.54 -10.88
CA ARG A 203 -11.80 23.91 -9.52
C ARG A 203 -11.06 25.15 -9.02
N LEU A 204 -9.74 25.21 -9.24
CA LEU A 204 -8.93 26.38 -8.89
C LEU A 204 -9.47 27.64 -9.61
N ASN A 205 -9.71 27.59 -10.93
CA ASN A 205 -10.21 28.72 -11.70
C ASN A 205 -11.60 29.18 -11.22
N MET A 206 -12.47 28.24 -10.86
CA MET A 206 -13.78 28.57 -10.30
C MET A 206 -13.67 29.28 -8.95
N LEU A 207 -12.83 28.79 -8.06
CA LEU A 207 -12.61 29.41 -6.75
C LEU A 207 -12.02 30.82 -6.87
N LEU A 208 -11.04 31.01 -7.76
CA LEU A 208 -10.46 32.32 -8.03
C LEU A 208 -11.49 33.31 -8.60
N ALA A 209 -12.37 32.89 -9.50
CA ALA A 209 -13.42 33.71 -10.02
C ALA A 209 -14.45 34.16 -8.94
N VAL A 210 -14.73 33.27 -7.97
CA VAL A 210 -15.58 33.64 -6.81
C VAL A 210 -14.88 34.65 -5.91
N LEU A 211 -13.59 34.47 -5.65
CA LEU A 211 -12.80 35.41 -4.83
C LEU A 211 -12.72 36.80 -5.51
N GLU A 212 -12.38 36.84 -6.79
CA GLU A 212 -12.27 38.09 -7.55
C GLU A 212 -13.57 38.90 -7.54
N LYS A 213 -14.73 38.23 -7.47
CA LYS A 213 -16.04 38.93 -7.44
C LYS A 213 -16.46 39.38 -6.03
N ARG A 214 -15.85 38.85 -4.98
CA ARG A 214 -16.27 39.12 -3.59
C ARG A 214 -15.24 39.90 -2.77
N VAL A 215 -14.05 40.06 -3.26
CA VAL A 215 -12.95 40.86 -2.69
C VAL A 215 -12.69 42.05 -3.56
#